data_5acdb3b2b5386f25660c92c6a1c5cc33
#
_entry.id   5acdb3b2b5386f25660c92c6a1c5cc33
#
_cell.length_a   1.000
_cell.length_b   1.000
_cell.length_c   1.000
_cell.angle_alpha   90.00
_cell.angle_beta   90.00
_cell.angle_gamma   90.00
#
_symmetry.space_group_name_H-M   'P 1'
#
loop_
_entity.id
_entity.type
_entity.pdbx_description
1 polymer ?
#
loop_
_entity_poly.entity_id
_entity_poly.type
_entity_poly.pdbx_seq_one_letter_code
_entity_poly.pdbx_strand_id
1 'polypeptide(L)'
;MSTLPQKAPGSLSQAYQLLALVALSGELPASQLSRLAGGTSYKENVVKSLKRQRLLLSYYKNGLRGYRLTAAAKKLLLEHNPERFSFYLSGACATNHIRSEPEQRLRLHRVSQTLITMRNANVSIFRDEKPGVFRPGETAIGSICTPAFYTSREIKETGTTFVKIRGARSVGVLLTPQHIHVVYNMGNALMKWSYKAEMRTKALMQTVLCRERMPHQYHPDAVRGLLLGDSMELAYELLTDQGGKNYFVLDGSYERFCFLTNDHHGEVLLRLLCDEELDNDLRELLLLDLEPRQLSETVENDAMTPDGAPVLLAYDCDLPRIRRFDTALRLQDRYGILICFDHQVEVLRRYCGDRAVVQAIDFAAFERRFFP
;
A
#
# COMPACT_ATOMS: atom_id res chain seq x y z
N MET A 1 -3.22 -47.41 -0.98
CA MET A 1 -2.07 -46.56 -0.65
C MET A 1 -2.53 -45.54 0.40
N SER A 2 -2.17 -45.79 1.66
CA SER A 2 -2.51 -44.85 2.77
C SER A 2 -1.67 -43.59 2.60
N THR A 3 -2.31 -42.47 2.22
CA THR A 3 -1.66 -41.17 2.23
C THR A 3 -1.51 -40.76 3.69
N LEU A 4 -0.27 -40.75 4.19
CA LEU A 4 0.07 -40.14 5.48
C LEU A 4 -0.55 -38.73 5.54
N PRO A 5 -1.13 -38.29 6.67
CA PRO A 5 -1.69 -36.98 6.82
C PRO A 5 -0.58 -35.96 6.56
N GLN A 6 -0.79 -35.08 5.57
CA GLN A 6 0.14 -33.99 5.27
C GLN A 6 0.21 -33.06 6.48
N LYS A 7 1.39 -32.95 7.08
CA LYS A 7 1.62 -32.00 8.16
C LYS A 7 1.78 -30.60 7.58
N ALA A 8 1.12 -29.60 8.20
CA ALA A 8 1.31 -28.21 7.80
C ALA A 8 2.79 -27.79 7.94
N PRO A 9 3.35 -27.04 7.00
CA PRO A 9 4.67 -26.43 7.19
C PRO A 9 4.67 -25.56 8.45
N GLY A 10 5.79 -25.52 9.17
CA GLY A 10 5.90 -24.65 10.36
C GLY A 10 5.55 -23.18 10.03
N SER A 11 4.88 -22.50 10.92
CA SER A 11 4.33 -21.13 10.72
C SER A 11 5.38 -20.10 10.31
N LEU A 12 6.63 -20.26 10.71
CA LEU A 12 7.76 -19.40 10.32
C LEU A 12 8.40 -19.81 8.98
N SER A 13 8.02 -20.95 8.38
CA SER A 13 8.61 -21.41 7.14
C SER A 13 8.15 -20.59 5.93
N GLN A 14 9.03 -20.38 4.95
CA GLN A 14 8.69 -19.75 3.66
C GLN A 14 7.54 -20.49 2.93
N ALA A 15 7.47 -21.81 3.09
CA ALA A 15 6.40 -22.61 2.51
C ALA A 15 5.03 -22.22 3.09
N TYR A 16 4.92 -22.10 4.42
CA TYR A 16 3.70 -21.62 5.08
C TYR A 16 3.36 -20.19 4.67
N GLN A 17 4.35 -19.33 4.65
CA GLN A 17 4.17 -17.90 4.28
C GLN A 17 3.65 -17.75 2.85
N LEU A 18 4.18 -18.52 1.90
CA LEU A 18 3.67 -18.52 0.53
C LEU A 18 2.23 -19.02 0.47
N LEU A 19 1.91 -20.13 1.13
CA LEU A 19 0.53 -20.64 1.17
C LEU A 19 -0.43 -19.64 1.82
N ALA A 20 -0.01 -18.97 2.91
CA ALA A 20 -0.81 -17.96 3.61
C ALA A 20 -1.10 -16.75 2.71
N LEU A 21 -0.11 -16.20 2.01
CA LEU A 21 -0.31 -15.08 1.08
C LEU A 21 -1.25 -15.46 -0.08
N VAL A 22 -1.11 -16.69 -0.61
CA VAL A 22 -2.05 -17.19 -1.63
C VAL A 22 -3.47 -17.36 -1.06
N ALA A 23 -3.60 -17.77 0.20
CA ALA A 23 -4.90 -17.88 0.87
C ALA A 23 -5.62 -16.53 0.96
N LEU A 24 -4.92 -15.48 1.40
CA LEU A 24 -5.47 -14.13 1.59
C LEU A 24 -5.84 -13.47 0.26
N SER A 25 -5.01 -13.63 -0.77
CA SER A 25 -5.20 -13.00 -2.08
C SER A 25 -5.99 -13.84 -3.08
N GLY A 26 -6.09 -15.16 -2.87
CA GLY A 26 -6.64 -16.13 -3.81
C GLY A 26 -5.63 -16.56 -4.87
N GLU A 27 -4.97 -15.65 -5.54
CA GLU A 27 -3.93 -15.93 -6.53
C GLU A 27 -2.74 -14.99 -6.35
N LEU A 28 -1.53 -15.56 -6.24
CA LEU A 28 -0.28 -14.81 -6.13
C LEU A 28 0.41 -14.80 -7.49
N PRO A 29 0.69 -13.61 -8.09
CA PRO A 29 1.43 -13.51 -9.35
C PRO A 29 2.80 -14.18 -9.25
N ALA A 30 3.19 -14.93 -10.26
CA ALA A 30 4.49 -15.62 -10.26
C ALA A 30 5.67 -14.63 -10.21
N SER A 31 5.51 -13.43 -10.78
CA SER A 31 6.50 -12.35 -10.73
C SER A 31 6.78 -11.84 -9.32
N GLN A 32 5.83 -11.94 -8.41
CA GLN A 32 5.97 -11.48 -7.03
C GLN A 32 6.79 -12.41 -6.13
N LEU A 33 7.14 -13.59 -6.63
CA LEU A 33 7.97 -14.55 -5.89
C LEU A 33 9.35 -13.95 -5.53
N SER A 34 9.89 -13.09 -6.39
CA SER A 34 11.18 -12.41 -6.16
C SER A 34 11.16 -11.52 -4.92
N ARG A 35 10.02 -10.94 -4.56
CA ARG A 35 9.86 -10.03 -3.42
C ARG A 35 9.72 -10.74 -2.07
N LEU A 36 9.49 -12.04 -2.05
CA LEU A 36 9.48 -12.82 -0.82
C LEU A 36 10.91 -12.99 -0.30
N ALA A 37 11.06 -13.16 1.02
CA ALA A 37 12.36 -13.33 1.64
C ALA A 37 13.12 -14.57 1.12
N GLY A 38 14.44 -14.54 1.17
CA GLY A 38 15.33 -15.63 0.75
C GLY A 38 15.80 -15.57 -0.70
N GLY A 39 16.83 -16.33 -1.02
CA GLY A 39 17.42 -16.38 -2.36
C GLY A 39 16.52 -17.01 -3.42
N THR A 40 16.72 -16.65 -4.69
CA THR A 40 15.87 -17.10 -5.83
C THR A 40 15.75 -18.62 -5.91
N SER A 41 16.87 -19.34 -5.88
CA SER A 41 16.88 -20.81 -5.97
C SER A 41 16.13 -21.47 -4.81
N TYR A 42 16.22 -20.91 -3.61
CA TYR A 42 15.47 -21.39 -2.44
C TYR A 42 13.96 -21.22 -2.64
N LYS A 43 13.52 -20.05 -3.06
CA LYS A 43 12.09 -19.76 -3.35
C LYS A 43 11.52 -20.67 -4.42
N GLU A 44 12.27 -20.89 -5.50
CA GLU A 44 11.88 -21.85 -6.54
C GLU A 44 11.76 -23.29 -6.02
N ASN A 45 12.69 -23.72 -5.17
CA ASN A 45 12.63 -25.05 -4.55
C ASN A 45 11.44 -25.19 -3.61
N VAL A 46 11.08 -24.12 -2.84
CA VAL A 46 9.84 -24.10 -2.05
C VAL A 46 8.62 -24.30 -2.94
N VAL A 47 8.50 -23.57 -4.05
CA VAL A 47 7.40 -23.74 -5.02
C VAL A 47 7.38 -25.15 -5.61
N LYS A 48 8.54 -25.69 -6.03
CA LYS A 48 8.64 -27.05 -6.56
C LYS A 48 8.22 -28.10 -5.53
N SER A 49 8.61 -27.93 -4.26
CA SER A 49 8.23 -28.80 -3.16
C SER A 49 6.73 -28.78 -2.91
N LEU A 50 6.12 -27.59 -2.79
CA LEU A 50 4.68 -27.43 -2.57
C LEU A 50 3.85 -28.02 -3.72
N LYS A 51 4.32 -27.92 -4.97
CA LYS A 51 3.68 -28.58 -6.12
C LYS A 51 3.76 -30.10 -6.05
N ARG A 52 4.93 -30.65 -5.68
CA ARG A 52 5.08 -32.11 -5.48
C ARG A 52 4.15 -32.62 -4.38
N GLN A 53 3.97 -31.84 -3.31
CA GLN A 53 3.05 -32.14 -2.22
C GLN A 53 1.58 -31.88 -2.59
N ARG A 54 1.28 -31.46 -3.82
CA ARG A 54 -0.06 -31.08 -4.28
C ARG A 54 -0.77 -30.04 -3.42
N LEU A 55 0.00 -29.12 -2.81
CA LEU A 55 -0.52 -28.00 -2.03
C LEU A 55 -0.67 -26.73 -2.88
N LEU A 56 0.18 -26.56 -3.89
CA LEU A 56 0.19 -25.41 -4.77
C LEU A 56 0.08 -25.84 -6.22
N LEU A 57 -0.63 -25.04 -7.02
CA LEU A 57 -0.68 -25.20 -8.47
C LEU A 57 -0.31 -23.91 -9.18
N SER A 58 0.31 -24.01 -10.37
CA SER A 58 0.46 -22.87 -11.27
C SER A 58 -0.74 -22.79 -12.19
N TYR A 59 -1.27 -21.60 -12.35
CA TYR A 59 -2.35 -21.31 -13.29
C TYR A 59 -1.87 -20.29 -14.32
N TYR A 60 -1.95 -20.64 -15.60
CA TYR A 60 -1.58 -19.75 -16.70
C TYR A 60 -2.76 -19.64 -17.66
N LYS A 61 -3.21 -18.42 -17.92
CA LYS A 61 -4.25 -18.10 -18.90
C LYS A 61 -4.19 -16.63 -19.25
N ASN A 62 -4.36 -16.28 -20.52
CA ASN A 62 -4.39 -14.92 -21.05
C ASN A 62 -3.16 -14.08 -20.63
N GLY A 63 -1.95 -14.65 -20.75
CA GLY A 63 -0.71 -13.98 -20.37
C GLY A 63 -0.43 -13.88 -18.86
N LEU A 64 -1.42 -14.18 -18.00
CA LEU A 64 -1.28 -14.10 -16.57
C LEU A 64 -0.85 -15.44 -15.97
N ARG A 65 0.27 -15.44 -15.23
CA ARG A 65 0.77 -16.60 -14.50
C ARG A 65 0.70 -16.34 -13.00
N GLY A 66 0.05 -17.22 -12.26
CA GLY A 66 -0.07 -17.10 -10.81
C GLY A 66 -0.08 -18.47 -10.11
N TYR A 67 0.06 -18.43 -8.79
CA TYR A 67 -0.02 -19.59 -7.91
C TYR A 67 -1.37 -19.59 -7.19
N ARG A 68 -2.00 -20.77 -7.11
CA ARG A 68 -3.27 -21.01 -6.42
C ARG A 68 -3.16 -22.17 -5.46
N LEU A 69 -3.95 -22.15 -4.39
CA LEU A 69 -4.07 -23.28 -3.47
C LEU A 69 -4.90 -24.41 -4.08
N THR A 70 -4.50 -25.64 -3.79
CA THR A 70 -5.35 -26.82 -4.00
C THR A 70 -6.38 -26.97 -2.89
N ALA A 71 -7.37 -27.85 -3.07
CA ALA A 71 -8.34 -28.17 -2.01
C ALA A 71 -7.65 -28.77 -0.77
N ALA A 72 -6.61 -29.57 -0.96
CA ALA A 72 -5.82 -30.15 0.13
C ALA A 72 -5.10 -29.04 0.96
N ALA A 73 -4.50 -28.05 0.29
CA ALA A 73 -3.86 -26.92 0.97
C ALA A 73 -4.86 -26.07 1.75
N LYS A 74 -6.04 -25.80 1.17
CA LYS A 74 -7.10 -25.06 1.87
C LYS A 74 -7.54 -25.79 3.15
N LYS A 75 -7.80 -27.08 3.07
CA LYS A 75 -8.14 -27.90 4.22
C LYS A 75 -7.05 -27.86 5.29
N LEU A 76 -5.79 -28.05 4.89
CA LEU A 76 -4.64 -28.03 5.78
C LEU A 76 -4.49 -26.68 6.53
N LEU A 77 -4.66 -25.56 5.82
CA LEU A 77 -4.60 -24.22 6.43
C LEU A 77 -5.75 -23.97 7.39
N LEU A 78 -6.97 -24.38 7.04
CA LEU A 78 -8.16 -24.28 7.90
C LEU A 78 -8.04 -25.12 9.18
N GLU A 79 -7.47 -26.31 9.09
CA GLU A 79 -7.20 -27.17 10.26
C GLU A 79 -6.07 -26.61 11.15
N HIS A 80 -5.07 -25.96 10.52
CA HIS A 80 -3.93 -25.41 11.25
C HIS A 80 -4.24 -24.11 12.00
N ASN A 81 -4.94 -23.15 11.36
CA ASN A 81 -5.36 -21.89 11.94
C ASN A 81 -6.69 -21.42 11.35
N PRO A 82 -7.83 -21.88 11.90
CA PRO A 82 -9.14 -21.51 11.41
C PRO A 82 -9.45 -20.01 11.57
N GLU A 83 -8.96 -19.36 12.63
CA GLU A 83 -9.18 -17.92 12.86
C GLU A 83 -8.57 -17.09 11.74
N ARG A 84 -7.36 -17.42 11.32
CA ARG A 84 -6.63 -16.75 10.22
C ARG A 84 -7.29 -16.94 8.86
N PHE A 85 -7.77 -18.17 8.55
CA PHE A 85 -8.07 -18.55 7.18
C PHE A 85 -9.54 -18.75 6.86
N SER A 86 -10.44 -18.99 7.83
CA SER A 86 -11.86 -19.27 7.55
C SER A 86 -12.52 -18.20 6.71
N PHE A 87 -12.24 -16.96 6.99
CA PHE A 87 -12.79 -15.82 6.23
C PHE A 87 -12.43 -15.85 4.74
N TYR A 88 -11.24 -16.31 4.39
CA TYR A 88 -10.73 -16.33 3.01
C TYR A 88 -10.97 -17.62 2.27
N LEU A 89 -11.07 -18.74 2.98
CA LEU A 89 -11.10 -20.08 2.39
C LEU A 89 -12.42 -20.80 2.56
N SER A 90 -13.42 -20.23 3.26
CA SER A 90 -14.74 -20.83 3.46
C SER A 90 -15.82 -20.08 2.67
N GLY A 91 -16.90 -20.78 2.33
CA GLY A 91 -18.05 -20.22 1.65
C GLY A 91 -17.78 -19.77 0.20
N ALA A 92 -18.74 -19.03 -0.35
CA ALA A 92 -18.72 -18.56 -1.75
C ALA A 92 -17.94 -17.23 -1.89
N CYS A 93 -16.67 -17.22 -1.54
CA CYS A 93 -15.84 -16.01 -1.65
C CYS A 93 -14.87 -16.04 -2.84
N ALA A 94 -14.47 -14.86 -3.31
CA ALA A 94 -13.59 -14.73 -4.48
C ALA A 94 -12.21 -15.37 -4.30
N THR A 95 -11.68 -15.40 -3.08
CA THR A 95 -10.41 -16.05 -2.76
C THR A 95 -10.52 -17.58 -2.67
N ASN A 96 -11.71 -18.08 -2.35
CA ASN A 96 -11.99 -19.52 -2.35
C ASN A 96 -12.43 -20.02 -3.73
N HIS A 97 -13.29 -19.27 -4.44
CA HIS A 97 -13.78 -19.58 -5.78
C HIS A 97 -13.25 -18.60 -6.81
N ILE A 98 -11.99 -18.84 -7.25
CA ILE A 98 -11.28 -17.94 -8.14
C ILE A 98 -11.80 -18.11 -9.57
N ARG A 99 -12.34 -17.03 -10.12
CA ARG A 99 -12.78 -16.98 -11.51
C ARG A 99 -11.61 -16.83 -12.47
N SER A 100 -11.81 -17.21 -13.74
CA SER A 100 -10.75 -17.25 -14.76
C SER A 100 -10.64 -15.96 -15.59
N GLU A 101 -11.60 -15.03 -15.45
CA GLU A 101 -11.64 -13.78 -16.21
C GLU A 101 -10.42 -12.91 -15.90
N PRO A 102 -9.76 -12.36 -16.91
CA PRO A 102 -8.52 -11.60 -16.75
C PRO A 102 -8.64 -10.43 -15.77
N GLU A 103 -9.71 -9.65 -15.86
CA GLU A 103 -9.93 -8.48 -14.99
C GLU A 103 -10.04 -8.87 -13.51
N GLN A 104 -10.72 -9.99 -13.23
CA GLN A 104 -10.85 -10.48 -11.85
C GLN A 104 -9.53 -11.01 -11.32
N ARG A 105 -8.75 -11.71 -12.16
CA ARG A 105 -7.42 -12.18 -11.81
C ARG A 105 -6.45 -11.02 -11.56
N LEU A 106 -6.45 -10.00 -12.43
CA LEU A 106 -5.65 -8.79 -12.24
C LEU A 106 -5.98 -8.10 -10.91
N ARG A 107 -7.26 -8.09 -10.53
CA ARG A 107 -7.66 -7.56 -9.22
C ARG A 107 -7.05 -8.37 -8.06
N LEU A 108 -7.08 -9.71 -8.13
CA LEU A 108 -6.46 -10.57 -7.12
C LEU A 108 -4.93 -10.37 -7.10
N HIS A 109 -4.30 -10.22 -8.27
CA HIS A 109 -2.87 -9.92 -8.39
C HIS A 109 -2.51 -8.60 -7.69
N ARG A 110 -3.30 -7.53 -7.88
CA ARG A 110 -3.09 -6.24 -7.21
C ARG A 110 -3.25 -6.35 -5.69
N VAL A 111 -4.24 -7.11 -5.22
CA VAL A 111 -4.39 -7.40 -3.78
C VAL A 111 -3.16 -8.16 -3.26
N SER A 112 -2.68 -9.16 -4.01
CA SER A 112 -1.49 -9.92 -3.64
C SER A 112 -0.23 -9.07 -3.56
N GLN A 113 -0.01 -8.20 -4.56
CA GLN A 113 1.10 -7.22 -4.55
C GLN A 113 1.03 -6.33 -3.30
N THR A 114 -0.14 -5.77 -3.03
CA THR A 114 -0.36 -4.93 -1.84
C THR A 114 -0.06 -5.68 -0.54
N LEU A 115 -0.55 -6.91 -0.40
CA LEU A 115 -0.28 -7.73 0.79
C LEU A 115 1.21 -8.02 0.99
N ILE A 116 1.96 -8.21 -0.10
CA ILE A 116 3.41 -8.39 -0.05
C ILE A 116 4.09 -7.10 0.40
N THR A 117 3.73 -5.96 -0.21
CA THR A 117 4.26 -4.64 0.18
C THR A 117 4.00 -4.34 1.67
N MET A 118 2.75 -4.54 2.12
CA MET A 118 2.38 -4.32 3.52
C MET A 118 3.20 -5.20 4.46
N ARG A 119 3.29 -6.49 4.14
CA ARG A 119 4.02 -7.44 4.97
C ARG A 119 5.52 -7.15 5.05
N ASN A 120 6.15 -6.84 3.91
CA ASN A 120 7.57 -6.51 3.87
C ASN A 120 7.86 -5.19 4.59
N ALA A 121 6.87 -4.32 4.71
CA ALA A 121 6.90 -3.11 5.54
C ALA A 121 6.52 -3.35 7.02
N ASN A 122 6.49 -4.60 7.49
CA ASN A 122 6.12 -4.98 8.86
C ASN A 122 4.68 -4.60 9.28
N VAL A 123 3.77 -4.43 8.31
CA VAL A 123 2.35 -4.18 8.56
C VAL A 123 1.62 -5.49 8.81
N SER A 124 0.80 -5.57 9.87
CA SER A 124 -0.03 -6.73 10.18
C SER A 124 -1.11 -6.93 9.13
N ILE A 125 -1.08 -8.07 8.44
CA ILE A 125 -2.04 -8.43 7.38
C ILE A 125 -3.01 -9.55 7.75
N PHE A 126 -2.67 -10.36 8.75
CA PHE A 126 -3.48 -11.51 9.15
C PHE A 126 -4.56 -11.11 10.17
N ARG A 127 -5.73 -11.76 10.08
CA ARG A 127 -6.90 -11.42 10.91
C ARG A 127 -6.70 -11.70 12.39
N ASP A 128 -5.90 -12.69 12.73
CA ASP A 128 -5.54 -13.09 14.10
C ASP A 128 -4.41 -12.23 14.72
N GLU A 129 -3.76 -11.38 13.91
CA GLU A 129 -2.65 -10.50 14.33
C GLU A 129 -3.06 -9.02 14.44
N LYS A 130 -4.32 -8.68 14.13
CA LYS A 130 -4.78 -7.30 14.10
C LYS A 130 -6.16 -7.15 14.73
N PRO A 131 -6.50 -5.96 15.28
CA PRO A 131 -7.82 -5.69 15.86
C PRO A 131 -8.96 -5.94 14.88
N GLY A 132 -10.10 -6.38 15.36
CA GLY A 132 -11.29 -6.68 14.56
C GLY A 132 -12.10 -5.46 14.11
N VAL A 133 -11.44 -4.36 13.75
CA VAL A 133 -12.06 -3.04 13.50
C VAL A 133 -13.29 -3.10 12.58
N PHE A 134 -13.31 -3.98 11.61
CA PHE A 134 -14.42 -4.14 10.66
C PHE A 134 -15.29 -5.38 10.94
N ARG A 135 -15.05 -6.11 12.02
CA ARG A 135 -15.84 -7.30 12.37
C ARG A 135 -17.23 -6.89 12.88
N PRO A 136 -18.32 -7.57 12.45
CA PRO A 136 -19.65 -7.32 12.98
C PRO A 136 -19.74 -7.62 14.49
N GLY A 137 -20.44 -6.79 15.23
CA GLY A 137 -20.70 -7.02 16.68
C GLY A 137 -19.52 -6.71 17.60
N GLU A 138 -18.36 -6.33 17.09
CA GLU A 138 -17.24 -5.90 17.91
C GLU A 138 -17.42 -4.44 18.33
N THR A 139 -17.68 -4.18 19.61
CA THR A 139 -18.01 -2.84 20.14
C THR A 139 -16.85 -2.21 20.91
N ALA A 140 -15.97 -3.00 21.48
CA ALA A 140 -14.79 -2.53 22.22
C ALA A 140 -13.53 -2.70 21.36
N ILE A 141 -13.25 -1.71 20.52
CA ILE A 141 -12.05 -1.71 19.69
C ILE A 141 -10.98 -0.90 20.39
N GLY A 142 -9.86 -1.57 20.73
CA GLY A 142 -8.67 -0.90 21.27
C GLY A 142 -7.99 -0.04 20.22
N SER A 143 -7.09 0.83 20.67
CA SER A 143 -6.27 1.65 19.76
C SER A 143 -5.37 0.82 18.85
N ILE A 144 -5.16 1.29 17.64
CA ILE A 144 -4.14 0.77 16.73
C ILE A 144 -2.78 1.27 17.22
N CYS A 145 -2.01 0.38 17.82
CA CYS A 145 -0.64 0.68 18.27
C CYS A 145 0.42 0.24 17.23
N THR A 146 0.07 -0.72 16.38
CA THR A 146 0.92 -1.22 15.30
C THR A 146 0.20 -1.14 13.97
N PRO A 147 0.89 -0.82 12.87
CA PRO A 147 0.25 -0.71 11.55
C PRO A 147 -0.48 -1.99 11.14
N ALA A 148 -1.71 -1.85 10.65
CA ALA A 148 -2.57 -2.96 10.27
C ALA A 148 -3.30 -2.68 8.95
N PHE A 149 -3.21 -3.61 8.00
CA PHE A 149 -3.88 -3.50 6.71
C PHE A 149 -5.13 -4.38 6.64
N TYR A 150 -6.24 -3.78 6.23
CA TYR A 150 -7.54 -4.41 6.04
C TYR A 150 -7.90 -4.39 4.56
N THR A 151 -8.12 -5.55 3.97
CA THR A 151 -8.53 -5.67 2.57
C THR A 151 -9.92 -5.09 2.35
N SER A 152 -10.21 -4.64 1.13
CA SER A 152 -11.55 -4.16 0.76
C SER A 152 -12.67 -5.18 1.01
N ARG A 153 -12.32 -6.46 1.16
CA ARG A 153 -13.24 -7.51 1.52
C ARG A 153 -13.55 -7.51 3.03
N GLU A 154 -12.54 -7.32 3.88
CA GLU A 154 -12.74 -7.22 5.34
C GLU A 154 -13.59 -5.99 5.70
N ILE A 155 -13.36 -4.88 5.03
CA ILE A 155 -14.15 -3.65 5.21
C ILE A 155 -15.64 -3.91 4.94
N LYS A 156 -15.98 -4.76 3.99
CA LYS A 156 -17.37 -5.10 3.65
C LYS A 156 -18.09 -5.94 4.72
N GLU A 157 -17.39 -6.50 5.69
CA GLU A 157 -18.01 -7.23 6.80
C GLU A 157 -18.78 -6.30 7.76
N THR A 158 -18.48 -5.02 7.78
CA THR A 158 -19.12 -4.03 8.68
C THR A 158 -20.64 -3.97 8.57
N GLY A 159 -21.24 -4.63 7.58
CA GLY A 159 -22.67 -4.91 7.55
C GLY A 159 -23.40 -4.48 6.28
N THR A 160 -24.68 -4.90 6.20
CA THR A 160 -25.59 -4.64 5.06
C THR A 160 -25.99 -3.16 4.93
N THR A 161 -25.84 -2.37 5.97
CA THR A 161 -26.06 -0.92 6.01
C THR A 161 -25.00 -0.14 5.24
N PHE A 162 -23.83 -0.71 5.00
CA PHE A 162 -22.82 -0.07 4.17
C PHE A 162 -23.23 -0.12 2.71
N VAL A 163 -23.56 1.04 2.18
CA VAL A 163 -23.81 1.24 0.75
C VAL A 163 -22.63 0.63 -0.02
N LYS A 164 -22.91 -0.39 -0.83
CA LYS A 164 -21.93 -0.96 -1.76
C LYS A 164 -21.46 0.17 -2.67
N ILE A 165 -20.26 0.71 -2.41
CA ILE A 165 -19.69 1.77 -3.24
C ILE A 165 -19.28 1.12 -4.56
N ARG A 166 -20.17 1.24 -5.55
CA ARG A 166 -19.89 0.76 -6.90
C ARG A 166 -18.86 1.69 -7.53
N GLY A 167 -17.84 1.10 -8.12
CA GLY A 167 -16.80 1.84 -8.84
C GLY A 167 -15.59 2.24 -8.00
N ALA A 168 -15.63 2.12 -6.67
CA ALA A 168 -14.43 2.33 -5.84
C ALA A 168 -13.31 1.36 -6.23
N ARG A 169 -12.10 1.87 -6.27
CA ARG A 169 -10.91 1.15 -6.73
C ARG A 169 -9.95 0.77 -5.62
N SER A 170 -10.24 1.16 -4.38
CA SER A 170 -9.41 0.83 -3.23
C SER A 170 -9.25 -0.69 -3.07
N VAL A 171 -8.03 -1.12 -2.78
CA VAL A 171 -7.70 -2.51 -2.45
C VAL A 171 -7.88 -2.81 -0.96
N GLY A 172 -7.86 -1.76 -0.13
CA GLY A 172 -8.04 -1.86 1.31
C GLY A 172 -7.78 -0.54 2.02
N VAL A 173 -7.59 -0.62 3.32
CA VAL A 173 -7.24 0.49 4.21
C VAL A 173 -6.08 0.05 5.11
N LEU A 174 -5.07 0.89 5.21
CA LEU A 174 -3.99 0.77 6.17
C LEU A 174 -4.28 1.72 7.34
N LEU A 175 -4.30 1.18 8.54
CA LEU A 175 -4.40 1.94 9.78
C LEU A 175 -3.02 1.99 10.43
N THR A 176 -2.55 3.19 10.71
CA THR A 176 -1.37 3.45 11.56
C THR A 176 -1.85 4.09 12.87
N PRO A 177 -1.01 4.27 13.87
CA PRO A 177 -1.41 4.96 15.10
C PRO A 177 -2.03 6.34 14.85
N GLN A 178 -1.59 7.08 13.83
CA GLN A 178 -1.99 8.47 13.57
C GLN A 178 -2.93 8.63 12.37
N HIS A 179 -2.85 7.74 11.37
CA HIS A 179 -3.48 7.96 10.07
C HIS A 179 -4.25 6.75 9.55
N ILE A 180 -5.22 7.07 8.71
CA ILE A 180 -6.03 6.13 7.93
C ILE A 180 -5.67 6.32 6.46
N HIS A 181 -4.98 5.35 5.85
CA HIS A 181 -4.66 5.41 4.43
C HIS A 181 -5.60 4.53 3.63
N VAL A 182 -6.40 5.14 2.75
CA VAL A 182 -7.16 4.39 1.73
C VAL A 182 -6.19 3.99 0.63
N VAL A 183 -5.98 2.69 0.48
CA VAL A 183 -4.92 2.12 -0.37
C VAL A 183 -5.46 1.74 -1.73
N TYR A 184 -4.76 2.19 -2.77
CA TYR A 184 -5.01 1.89 -4.18
C TYR A 184 -3.77 1.21 -4.77
N ASN A 185 -3.97 0.25 -5.67
CA ASN A 185 -2.86 -0.36 -6.41
C ASN A 185 -3.17 -0.30 -7.91
N MET A 186 -2.39 0.48 -8.62
CA MET A 186 -2.50 0.68 -10.06
C MET A 186 -1.79 -0.43 -10.86
N GLY A 187 -0.79 -1.10 -10.25
CA GLY A 187 0.11 -1.98 -10.97
C GLY A 187 0.97 -1.18 -11.95
N ASN A 188 0.93 -1.53 -13.23
CA ASN A 188 1.76 -0.95 -14.28
C ASN A 188 1.06 0.09 -15.17
N ALA A 189 -0.15 0.53 -14.84
CA ALA A 189 -0.90 1.49 -15.66
C ALA A 189 -1.88 2.30 -14.81
N LEU A 190 -2.20 3.50 -15.29
CA LEU A 190 -3.21 4.35 -14.68
C LEU A 190 -4.54 3.61 -14.53
N MET A 191 -5.16 3.72 -13.37
CA MET A 191 -6.45 3.09 -13.11
C MET A 191 -7.61 4.01 -13.49
N LYS A 192 -8.74 3.40 -13.84
CA LYS A 192 -10.00 4.14 -13.99
C LYS A 192 -10.38 4.76 -12.65
N TRP A 193 -10.81 6.00 -12.67
CA TRP A 193 -11.15 6.78 -11.48
C TRP A 193 -12.56 7.31 -11.54
N SER A 194 -13.23 7.38 -10.40
CA SER A 194 -14.53 8.00 -10.25
C SER A 194 -14.55 8.83 -8.98
N TYR A 195 -14.39 10.14 -9.11
CA TYR A 195 -14.43 11.09 -8.01
C TYR A 195 -15.56 10.83 -7.01
N LYS A 196 -16.80 10.66 -7.51
CA LYS A 196 -17.95 10.40 -6.66
C LYS A 196 -17.85 9.10 -5.86
N ALA A 197 -17.25 8.05 -6.44
CA ALA A 197 -17.07 6.77 -5.75
C ALA A 197 -15.98 6.88 -4.67
N GLU A 198 -14.91 7.57 -4.97
CA GLU A 198 -13.78 7.71 -4.04
C GLU A 198 -14.11 8.68 -2.90
N MET A 199 -14.84 9.76 -3.16
CA MET A 199 -15.38 10.63 -2.09
C MET A 199 -16.32 9.88 -1.15
N ARG A 200 -17.15 8.95 -1.66
CA ARG A 200 -17.97 8.08 -0.81
C ARG A 200 -17.11 7.11 0.00
N THR A 201 -16.01 6.62 -0.57
CA THR A 201 -15.07 5.75 0.13
C THR A 201 -14.40 6.51 1.28
N LYS A 202 -13.93 7.73 1.05
CA LYS A 202 -13.38 8.62 2.08
C LYS A 202 -14.41 8.89 3.19
N ALA A 203 -15.62 9.33 2.81
CA ALA A 203 -16.70 9.59 3.76
C ALA A 203 -17.07 8.36 4.59
N LEU A 204 -17.07 7.16 3.98
CA LEU A 204 -17.27 5.90 4.67
C LEU A 204 -16.20 5.67 5.74
N MET A 205 -14.92 5.89 5.43
CA MET A 205 -13.83 5.73 6.39
C MET A 205 -13.94 6.74 7.51
N GLN A 206 -14.26 8.00 7.20
CA GLN A 206 -14.51 9.04 8.21
C GLN A 206 -15.68 8.67 9.12
N THR A 207 -16.77 8.14 8.59
CA THR A 207 -17.92 7.72 9.42
C THR A 207 -17.57 6.53 10.28
N VAL A 208 -17.08 5.44 9.68
CA VAL A 208 -16.84 4.17 10.40
C VAL A 208 -15.72 4.30 11.41
N LEU A 209 -14.59 4.90 11.00
CA LEU A 209 -13.39 4.93 11.84
C LEU A 209 -13.36 6.13 12.77
N CYS A 210 -13.63 7.34 12.25
CA CYS A 210 -13.46 8.54 13.06
C CYS A 210 -14.70 8.89 13.91
N ARG A 211 -15.91 8.39 13.57
CA ARG A 211 -17.13 8.72 14.34
C ARG A 211 -17.69 7.54 15.11
N GLU A 212 -17.69 6.32 14.54
CA GLU A 212 -18.38 5.19 15.16
C GLU A 212 -17.46 4.29 15.96
N ARG A 213 -16.32 3.87 15.35
CA ARG A 213 -15.50 2.79 15.90
C ARG A 213 -14.29 3.24 16.70
N MET A 214 -13.61 4.32 16.26
CA MET A 214 -12.34 4.76 16.82
C MET A 214 -12.28 6.29 16.99
N PRO A 215 -13.35 6.96 17.50
CA PRO A 215 -13.36 8.42 17.65
C PRO A 215 -12.34 8.93 18.69
N HIS A 216 -11.86 8.03 19.55
CA HIS A 216 -10.81 8.32 20.51
C HIS A 216 -9.40 8.40 19.89
N GLN A 217 -9.23 7.89 18.68
CA GLN A 217 -7.91 7.84 18.03
C GLN A 217 -7.84 8.69 16.74
N TYR A 218 -8.89 8.69 15.92
CA TYR A 218 -8.82 9.33 14.61
C TYR A 218 -9.76 10.52 14.48
N HIS A 219 -9.19 11.66 14.06
CA HIS A 219 -9.94 12.80 13.56
C HIS A 219 -10.26 12.62 12.05
N PRO A 220 -11.34 13.23 11.50
CA PRO A 220 -11.68 13.14 10.08
C PRO A 220 -10.54 13.50 9.11
N ASP A 221 -9.62 14.38 9.50
CA ASP A 221 -8.46 14.81 8.70
C ASP A 221 -7.33 13.75 8.66
N ALA A 222 -7.43 12.72 9.51
CA ALA A 222 -6.49 11.60 9.48
C ALA A 222 -6.61 10.72 8.21
N VAL A 223 -7.69 10.90 7.41
CA VAL A 223 -7.94 10.08 6.22
C VAL A 223 -7.15 10.59 5.02
N ARG A 224 -6.19 9.80 4.57
CA ARG A 224 -5.24 10.06 3.47
C ARG A 224 -5.40 9.04 2.37
N GLY A 225 -4.86 9.32 1.18
CA GLY A 225 -4.71 8.36 0.09
C GLY A 225 -3.30 7.77 0.05
N LEU A 226 -3.19 6.51 -0.35
CA LEU A 226 -1.91 5.84 -0.63
C LEU A 226 -2.03 5.10 -1.97
N LEU A 227 -1.19 5.48 -2.92
CA LEU A 227 -1.08 4.86 -4.24
C LEU A 227 0.12 3.93 -4.30
N LEU A 228 -0.11 2.73 -4.79
CA LEU A 228 0.95 1.78 -5.13
C LEU A 228 1.02 1.63 -6.65
N GLY A 229 2.22 1.70 -7.22
CA GLY A 229 2.46 1.51 -8.66
C GLY A 229 3.75 0.73 -8.92
N ASP A 230 3.91 0.19 -10.14
CA ASP A 230 5.07 -0.65 -10.45
C ASP A 230 6.32 0.16 -10.86
N SER A 231 6.20 1.48 -11.05
CA SER A 231 7.32 2.37 -11.38
C SER A 231 7.04 3.82 -11.02
N MET A 232 8.10 4.61 -10.83
CA MET A 232 8.02 6.06 -10.62
C MET A 232 7.48 6.82 -11.85
N GLU A 233 7.51 6.22 -13.06
CA GLU A 233 6.91 6.81 -14.25
C GLU A 233 5.41 7.07 -14.07
N LEU A 234 4.71 6.20 -13.35
CA LEU A 234 3.31 6.42 -13.01
C LEU A 234 3.08 7.68 -12.15
N ALA A 235 4.01 8.02 -11.28
CA ALA A 235 3.94 9.29 -10.52
C ALA A 235 4.01 10.50 -11.46
N TYR A 236 4.87 10.44 -12.49
CA TYR A 236 4.92 11.48 -13.52
C TYR A 236 3.62 11.60 -14.31
N GLU A 237 3.07 10.46 -14.77
CA GLU A 237 1.78 10.44 -15.48
C GLU A 237 0.64 11.04 -14.64
N LEU A 238 0.64 10.79 -13.31
CA LEU A 238 -0.32 11.35 -12.37
C LEU A 238 -0.15 12.87 -12.17
N LEU A 239 1.08 13.32 -12.00
CA LEU A 239 1.40 14.76 -11.84
C LEU A 239 1.05 15.57 -13.08
N THR A 240 1.16 14.96 -14.27
CA THR A 240 0.90 15.60 -15.56
C THR A 240 -0.50 15.32 -16.14
N ASP A 241 -1.38 14.66 -15.37
CA ASP A 241 -2.77 14.35 -15.74
C ASP A 241 -2.91 13.61 -17.11
N GLN A 242 -1.96 12.72 -17.45
CA GLN A 242 -1.92 12.07 -18.78
C GLN A 242 -3.05 11.07 -19.03
N GLY A 243 -3.77 10.64 -18.00
CA GLY A 243 -4.78 9.58 -18.11
C GLY A 243 -6.07 9.98 -18.81
N GLY A 244 -6.37 11.27 -18.97
CA GLY A 244 -7.62 11.74 -19.57
C GLY A 244 -8.86 11.48 -18.70
N LYS A 245 -10.06 11.78 -19.25
CA LYS A 245 -11.32 11.95 -18.52
C LYS A 245 -11.78 10.79 -17.61
N ASN A 246 -11.39 9.56 -17.90
CA ASN A 246 -11.89 8.38 -17.17
C ASN A 246 -10.83 7.72 -16.28
N TYR A 247 -9.66 8.28 -16.20
CA TYR A 247 -8.55 7.76 -15.43
C TYR A 247 -8.29 8.63 -14.20
N PHE A 248 -7.39 8.15 -13.35
CA PHE A 248 -7.01 8.85 -12.14
C PHE A 248 -6.49 10.25 -12.46
N VAL A 249 -6.99 11.22 -11.69
CA VAL A 249 -6.50 12.60 -11.67
C VAL A 249 -6.38 13.04 -10.21
N LEU A 250 -5.49 14.00 -9.93
CA LEU A 250 -5.39 14.64 -8.62
C LEU A 250 -6.54 15.64 -8.46
N ASP A 251 -7.70 15.14 -8.05
CA ASP A 251 -8.99 15.84 -8.04
C ASP A 251 -9.36 16.48 -6.69
N GLY A 252 -8.42 16.49 -5.73
CA GLY A 252 -8.65 16.99 -4.38
C GLY A 252 -9.49 16.06 -3.49
N SER A 253 -9.77 14.82 -3.91
CA SER A 253 -10.47 13.83 -3.08
C SER A 253 -9.72 13.55 -1.78
N TYR A 254 -8.41 13.58 -1.81
CA TYR A 254 -7.54 13.51 -0.63
C TYR A 254 -6.59 14.70 -0.62
N GLU A 255 -6.42 15.31 0.55
CA GLU A 255 -5.48 16.41 0.75
C GLU A 255 -4.03 15.94 0.64
N ARG A 256 -3.76 14.73 1.14
CA ARG A 256 -2.49 14.02 1.02
C ARG A 256 -2.69 12.71 0.28
N PHE A 257 -1.83 12.47 -0.70
CA PHE A 257 -1.90 11.28 -1.55
C PHE A 257 -0.50 10.83 -1.93
N CYS A 258 0.11 10.04 -1.04
CA CYS A 258 1.47 9.54 -1.24
C CYS A 258 1.49 8.46 -2.32
N PHE A 259 2.58 8.42 -3.10
CA PHE A 259 2.83 7.41 -4.12
C PHE A 259 4.07 6.58 -3.74
N LEU A 260 3.92 5.26 -3.71
CA LEU A 260 5.01 4.32 -3.46
C LEU A 260 5.09 3.27 -4.57
N THR A 261 6.32 2.81 -4.84
CA THR A 261 6.53 1.73 -5.81
C THR A 261 6.27 0.34 -5.20
N ASN A 262 5.84 -0.61 -6.03
CA ASN A 262 5.64 -2.02 -5.65
C ASN A 262 6.97 -2.79 -5.65
N ASP A 263 7.99 -2.27 -4.98
CA ASP A 263 9.33 -2.83 -4.88
C ASP A 263 9.95 -2.57 -3.50
N HIS A 264 11.22 -2.84 -3.34
CA HIS A 264 11.96 -2.63 -2.10
C HIS A 264 11.94 -1.17 -1.62
N HIS A 265 12.08 -0.19 -2.53
CA HIS A 265 12.03 1.22 -2.17
C HIS A 265 10.69 1.58 -1.53
N GLY A 266 9.58 1.17 -2.16
CA GLY A 266 8.25 1.43 -1.61
C GLY A 266 7.97 0.67 -0.31
N GLU A 267 8.55 -0.51 -0.10
CA GLU A 267 8.43 -1.27 1.15
C GLU A 267 9.11 -0.55 2.32
N VAL A 268 10.31 -0.02 2.09
CA VAL A 268 11.06 0.76 3.10
C VAL A 268 10.38 2.10 3.38
N LEU A 269 9.94 2.81 2.34
CA LEU A 269 9.19 4.06 2.51
C LEU A 269 7.86 3.85 3.23
N LEU A 270 7.19 2.72 3.00
CA LEU A 270 5.97 2.38 3.73
C LEU A 270 6.24 2.15 5.22
N ARG A 271 7.39 1.53 5.57
CA ARG A 271 7.82 1.42 6.98
C ARG A 271 7.99 2.80 7.61
N LEU A 272 8.66 3.71 6.90
CA LEU A 272 8.84 5.10 7.36
C LEU A 272 7.50 5.81 7.56
N LEU A 273 6.56 5.72 6.60
CA LEU A 273 5.22 6.30 6.72
C LEU A 273 4.37 5.71 7.85
N CYS A 274 4.69 4.50 8.29
CA CYS A 274 4.03 3.82 9.40
C CYS A 274 4.64 4.14 10.78
N ASP A 275 5.79 4.80 10.81
CA ASP A 275 6.55 5.10 12.03
C ASP A 275 6.84 6.60 12.11
N GLU A 276 6.02 7.30 12.91
CA GLU A 276 6.10 8.76 13.04
C GLU A 276 7.41 9.22 13.71
N GLU A 277 7.96 8.43 14.61
CA GLU A 277 9.23 8.77 15.27
C GLU A 277 10.36 8.76 14.24
N LEU A 278 10.45 7.70 13.43
CA LEU A 278 11.44 7.62 12.35
C LEU A 278 11.26 8.70 11.28
N ASP A 279 10.00 9.03 10.91
CA ASP A 279 9.74 10.11 9.95
C ASP A 279 10.17 11.47 10.52
N ASN A 280 9.90 11.74 11.80
CA ASN A 280 10.34 12.96 12.47
C ASN A 280 11.87 13.03 12.56
N ASP A 281 12.55 11.96 12.93
CA ASP A 281 14.01 11.90 12.98
C ASP A 281 14.65 12.20 11.61
N LEU A 282 14.07 11.66 10.53
CA LEU A 282 14.51 11.95 9.17
C LEU A 282 14.28 13.42 8.83
N ARG A 283 13.09 13.96 9.15
CA ARG A 283 12.75 15.37 8.89
C ARG A 283 13.70 16.30 9.63
N GLU A 284 13.94 16.08 10.92
CA GLU A 284 14.88 16.87 11.72
C GLU A 284 16.27 16.87 11.10
N LEU A 285 16.76 15.71 10.69
CA LEU A 285 18.05 15.57 10.02
C LEU A 285 18.13 16.38 8.72
N LEU A 286 17.09 16.33 7.89
CA LEU A 286 17.05 17.02 6.60
C LEU A 286 16.88 18.55 6.73
N LEU A 287 16.32 19.00 7.84
CA LEU A 287 16.06 20.42 8.10
C LEU A 287 17.15 21.11 8.95
N LEU A 288 18.19 20.39 9.37
CA LEU A 288 19.17 20.85 10.37
C LEU A 288 19.88 22.16 9.98
N ASP A 289 20.18 22.34 8.68
CA ASP A 289 20.90 23.50 8.13
C ASP A 289 19.96 24.50 7.41
N LEU A 290 18.64 24.36 7.61
CA LEU A 290 17.63 25.16 6.95
C LEU A 290 16.89 26.06 7.96
N GLU A 291 16.36 27.17 7.46
CA GLU A 291 15.55 28.07 8.27
C GLU A 291 14.10 27.55 8.40
N PRO A 292 13.47 27.75 9.56
CA PRO A 292 12.07 27.36 9.74
C PRO A 292 11.15 28.04 8.73
N ARG A 293 10.06 27.35 8.36
CA ARG A 293 9.00 27.92 7.53
C ARG A 293 8.49 29.21 8.10
N GLN A 294 8.40 30.26 7.28
CA GLN A 294 7.80 31.53 7.66
C GLN A 294 6.28 31.49 7.50
N LEU A 295 5.54 32.03 8.47
CA LEU A 295 4.07 32.06 8.45
C LEU A 295 3.50 32.90 7.28
N SER A 296 4.28 33.87 6.78
CA SER A 296 3.93 34.72 5.63
C SER A 296 4.17 34.05 4.28
N GLU A 297 4.82 32.86 4.25
CA GLU A 297 5.14 32.18 3.02
C GLU A 297 3.89 31.56 2.40
N THR A 298 3.63 31.91 1.14
CA THR A 298 2.47 31.43 0.37
C THR A 298 2.73 30.14 -0.40
N VAL A 299 4.01 29.82 -0.63
CA VAL A 299 4.41 28.52 -1.20
C VAL A 299 4.38 27.48 -0.09
N GLU A 300 3.71 26.36 -0.33
CA GLU A 300 3.73 25.23 0.62
C GLU A 300 5.13 24.66 0.70
N ASN A 301 5.78 24.75 1.87
CA ASN A 301 7.15 24.33 2.09
C ASN A 301 7.32 23.75 3.50
N ASP A 302 8.42 23.05 3.75
CA ASP A 302 8.80 22.55 5.07
C ASP A 302 9.85 23.46 5.75
N ALA A 303 10.70 24.12 4.95
CA ALA A 303 11.74 25.04 5.41
C ALA A 303 12.10 26.06 4.33
N MET A 304 13.03 26.95 4.67
CA MET A 304 13.62 27.93 3.74
C MET A 304 15.13 27.77 3.74
N THR A 305 15.76 28.07 2.61
CA THR A 305 17.21 28.27 2.59
C THR A 305 17.58 29.63 3.14
N PRO A 306 18.84 29.89 3.52
CA PRO A 306 19.28 31.20 3.98
C PRO A 306 19.09 32.34 2.95
N ASP A 307 19.06 32.03 1.67
CA ASP A 307 18.78 32.95 0.57
C ASP A 307 17.28 33.08 0.23
N GLY A 308 16.42 32.46 1.03
CA GLY A 308 14.97 32.62 0.96
C GLY A 308 14.27 31.75 -0.08
N ALA A 309 14.90 30.68 -0.58
CA ALA A 309 14.24 29.71 -1.44
C ALA A 309 13.41 28.70 -0.61
N PRO A 310 12.14 28.42 -0.98
CA PRO A 310 11.34 27.42 -0.28
C PRO A 310 11.83 26.01 -0.55
N VAL A 311 11.86 25.20 0.53
CA VAL A 311 12.29 23.80 0.51
C VAL A 311 11.11 22.88 0.81
N LEU A 312 10.82 21.92 -0.06
CA LEU A 312 9.82 20.88 0.15
C LEU A 312 10.49 19.52 0.32
N LEU A 313 10.18 18.84 1.42
CA LEU A 313 10.51 17.44 1.60
C LEU A 313 9.52 16.59 0.80
N ALA A 314 10.00 16.00 -0.30
CA ALA A 314 9.19 15.25 -1.27
C ALA A 314 9.49 13.74 -1.27
N TYR A 315 10.22 13.25 -0.27
CA TYR A 315 10.61 11.83 -0.18
C TYR A 315 9.43 10.88 0.01
N ASP A 316 8.32 11.33 0.61
CA ASP A 316 7.06 10.58 0.74
C ASP A 316 6.24 10.57 -0.56
N CYS A 317 6.70 11.30 -1.57
CA CYS A 317 6.04 11.46 -2.87
C CYS A 317 4.55 11.83 -2.73
N ASP A 318 4.23 12.81 -1.86
CA ASP A 318 2.88 13.38 -1.73
C ASP A 318 2.55 14.21 -2.97
N LEU A 319 1.88 13.59 -3.95
CA LEU A 319 1.62 14.17 -5.26
C LEU A 319 0.86 15.52 -5.20
N PRO A 320 -0.21 15.68 -4.40
CA PRO A 320 -0.86 16.98 -4.21
C PRO A 320 0.07 18.08 -3.71
N ARG A 321 0.95 17.78 -2.74
CA ARG A 321 1.93 18.75 -2.22
C ARG A 321 2.94 19.16 -3.27
N ILE A 322 3.50 18.19 -3.99
CA ILE A 322 4.46 18.44 -5.07
C ILE A 322 3.81 19.31 -6.16
N ARG A 323 2.56 19.00 -6.53
CA ARG A 323 1.81 19.79 -7.53
C ARG A 323 1.53 21.22 -7.07
N ARG A 324 1.12 21.42 -5.81
CA ARG A 324 0.89 22.77 -5.24
C ARG A 324 2.19 23.56 -5.18
N PHE A 325 3.29 22.93 -4.76
CA PHE A 325 4.61 23.55 -4.71
C PHE A 325 5.05 24.02 -6.11
N ASP A 326 5.08 23.16 -7.10
CA ASP A 326 5.44 23.52 -8.49
C ASP A 326 4.53 24.63 -9.05
N THR A 327 3.22 24.53 -8.81
CA THR A 327 2.25 25.52 -9.27
C THR A 327 2.51 26.88 -8.63
N ALA A 328 2.79 26.94 -7.34
CA ALA A 328 3.07 28.19 -6.63
C ALA A 328 4.38 28.82 -7.11
N LEU A 329 5.45 28.03 -7.28
CA LEU A 329 6.71 28.52 -7.85
C LEU A 329 6.51 29.14 -9.24
N ARG A 330 5.74 28.46 -10.10
CA ARG A 330 5.42 28.94 -11.45
C ARG A 330 4.64 30.25 -11.44
N LEU A 331 3.64 30.38 -10.57
CA LEU A 331 2.80 31.57 -10.49
C LEU A 331 3.55 32.78 -9.92
N GLN A 332 4.56 32.55 -9.11
CA GLN A 332 5.35 33.60 -8.45
C GLN A 332 6.69 33.89 -9.17
N ASP A 333 6.97 33.19 -10.26
CA ASP A 333 8.26 33.27 -10.97
C ASP A 333 9.46 33.07 -10.01
N ARG A 334 9.35 32.08 -9.14
CA ARG A 334 10.36 31.73 -8.14
C ARG A 334 10.92 30.35 -8.43
N TYR A 335 12.11 30.09 -7.90
CA TYR A 335 12.66 28.73 -7.80
C TYR A 335 12.57 28.21 -6.37
N GLY A 336 12.65 26.90 -6.21
CA GLY A 336 12.65 26.23 -4.92
C GLY A 336 13.51 24.98 -4.92
N ILE A 337 13.52 24.25 -3.79
CA ILE A 337 14.28 23.03 -3.62
C ILE A 337 13.31 21.89 -3.28
N LEU A 338 13.46 20.75 -3.97
CA LEU A 338 12.81 19.48 -3.63
C LEU A 338 13.84 18.51 -3.08
N ILE A 339 13.62 17.98 -1.88
CA ILE A 339 14.47 16.95 -1.30
C ILE A 339 13.73 15.61 -1.40
N CYS A 340 14.31 14.65 -2.11
CA CYS A 340 13.72 13.34 -2.34
C CYS A 340 14.80 12.24 -2.39
N PHE A 341 14.40 10.98 -2.42
CA PHE A 341 15.36 9.89 -2.61
C PHE A 341 15.89 9.83 -4.05
N ASP A 342 17.08 9.28 -4.21
CA ASP A 342 17.80 9.18 -5.49
C ASP A 342 16.96 8.54 -6.62
N HIS A 343 16.20 7.47 -6.32
CA HIS A 343 15.31 6.81 -7.27
C HIS A 343 14.09 7.64 -7.71
N GLN A 344 13.78 8.74 -7.03
CA GLN A 344 12.67 9.66 -7.34
C GLN A 344 13.14 10.87 -8.18
N VAL A 345 14.44 11.17 -8.17
CA VAL A 345 15.03 12.40 -8.73
C VAL A 345 14.68 12.62 -10.19
N GLU A 346 14.82 11.58 -11.02
CA GLU A 346 14.60 11.71 -12.48
C GLU A 346 13.18 12.18 -12.77
N VAL A 347 12.19 11.56 -12.14
CA VAL A 347 10.78 11.88 -12.34
C VAL A 347 10.44 13.27 -11.83
N LEU A 348 10.89 13.65 -10.64
CA LEU A 348 10.60 14.95 -10.05
C LEU A 348 11.31 16.09 -10.80
N ARG A 349 12.55 15.90 -11.23
CA ARG A 349 13.28 16.85 -12.06
C ARG A 349 12.59 17.08 -13.41
N ARG A 350 12.15 16.00 -14.06
CA ARG A 350 11.39 16.10 -15.33
C ARG A 350 10.06 16.83 -15.15
N TYR A 351 9.40 16.65 -14.01
CA TYR A 351 8.12 17.31 -13.72
C TYR A 351 8.30 18.80 -13.43
N CYS A 352 9.20 19.19 -12.55
CA CYS A 352 9.39 20.58 -12.13
C CYS A 352 10.24 21.38 -13.15
N GLY A 353 11.06 20.72 -13.98
CA GLY A 353 11.99 21.40 -14.88
C GLY A 353 12.97 22.31 -14.12
N ASP A 354 13.25 23.49 -14.66
CA ASP A 354 14.20 24.45 -14.08
C ASP A 354 13.65 25.22 -12.87
N ARG A 355 12.37 25.02 -12.50
CA ARG A 355 11.73 25.70 -11.37
C ARG A 355 12.16 25.17 -10.01
N ALA A 356 12.62 23.94 -9.94
CA ALA A 356 13.07 23.38 -8.70
C ALA A 356 14.42 22.64 -8.84
N VAL A 357 15.34 22.93 -7.92
CA VAL A 357 16.55 22.13 -7.74
C VAL A 357 16.18 20.87 -6.97
N VAL A 358 16.36 19.70 -7.59
CA VAL A 358 16.06 18.41 -6.95
C VAL A 358 17.32 17.87 -6.29
N GLN A 359 17.32 17.81 -4.97
CA GLN A 359 18.41 17.26 -4.14
C GLN A 359 18.10 15.82 -3.77
N ALA A 360 19.09 14.94 -3.93
CA ALA A 360 18.97 13.51 -3.66
C ALA A 360 19.39 13.15 -2.24
N ILE A 361 18.58 12.32 -1.58
CA ILE A 361 18.97 11.54 -0.42
C ILE A 361 19.45 10.18 -0.95
N ASP A 362 20.63 9.73 -0.54
CA ASP A 362 21.12 8.38 -0.82
C ASP A 362 20.25 7.35 -0.07
N PHE A 363 19.43 6.62 -0.82
CA PHE A 363 18.49 5.65 -0.27
C PHE A 363 19.20 4.51 0.49
N ALA A 364 20.33 4.02 -0.02
CA ALA A 364 21.05 2.95 0.63
C ALA A 364 21.73 3.40 1.95
N ALA A 365 22.19 4.66 2.02
CA ALA A 365 22.71 5.24 3.25
C ALA A 365 21.58 5.45 4.27
N PHE A 366 20.43 5.94 3.84
CA PHE A 366 19.22 6.07 4.66
C PHE A 366 18.80 4.71 5.23
N GLU A 367 18.66 3.69 4.39
CA GLU A 367 18.23 2.36 4.84
C GLU A 367 19.16 1.77 5.88
N ARG A 368 20.48 1.85 5.67
CA ARG A 368 21.47 1.38 6.66
C ARG A 368 21.40 2.12 7.99
N ARG A 369 21.02 3.39 7.98
CA ARG A 369 20.95 4.21 9.21
C ARG A 369 19.67 3.98 9.99
N PHE A 370 18.53 3.93 9.29
CA PHE A 370 17.21 3.91 9.92
C PHE A 370 16.63 2.49 10.06
N PHE A 371 17.12 1.53 9.27
CA PHE A 371 16.65 0.14 9.26
C PHE A 371 17.82 -0.86 9.24
N PRO A 372 18.71 -0.83 10.24
CA PRO A 372 19.91 -1.64 10.31
C PRO A 372 19.66 -3.16 10.36
#